data_03d0e1580df24fa786a5f651518b677c
#
_entry.id   03d0e1580df24fa786a5f651518b677c
#
_cell.length_a   1.000
_cell.length_b   1.000
_cell.length_c   1.000
_cell.angle_alpha   90.00
_cell.angle_beta   90.00
_cell.angle_gamma   90.00
#
_symmetry.space_group_name_H-M   'P 1'
#
loop_
_entity.id
_entity.type
_entity.pdbx_description
1 polymer ?
#
loop_
_entity_poly.entity_id
_entity_poly.type
_entity_poly.pdbx_seq_one_letter_code
_entity_poly.pdbx_strand_id
1 'polypeptide(L)'
;MELLDKLSVLADAAKYDAACTSSGAKRGFEHGKIGCTSSGVMGCCHSFSADGRCITLLKVLLSNDCMYDCKYCVNRRTNETRRATFTPEELADLTIQFYRRNYIEGLFLSSGVLRSPDYTTELMIRALSILRREYRFNGYIHAKAIPGASPELVEQLGMLADRLSVNIELPSEASLRALAPNKTKAAVLRPMRFIADRGQENRRELVKYRHVPRFAPAGQATQMIVGATGESDRHILTLTQSLYDTYHLKRVFYSAYVPVVENTLLPSLDTKPPLLREHRLYQADWLLRFYGFRAGELLDEGQPDFDPLLDPKCCWALRHPDFFPVEVNRADYEALLRVPGIGVVSAKRILVARRGGALRAEDLKKLGVVLKRAQYFLTCSGRSTAPLRLSLEGVRRNLTATERASLSAGPLDQLSLFEPA
;
A
#
# COMPACT_ATOMS: atom_id res chain seq x y z
N MET A 1 -10.47 7.78 -31.97
CA MET A 1 -10.43 8.48 -30.69
C MET A 1 -9.07 9.14 -30.59
N GLU A 2 -9.04 10.43 -30.34
CA GLU A 2 -7.80 11.20 -30.16
C GLU A 2 -7.01 10.70 -28.95
N LEU A 3 -5.67 10.88 -28.95
CA LEU A 3 -4.78 10.37 -27.91
C LEU A 3 -5.13 10.92 -26.51
N LEU A 4 -5.49 12.20 -26.43
CA LEU A 4 -5.89 12.84 -25.17
C LEU A 4 -7.23 12.30 -24.63
N ASP A 5 -8.15 11.96 -25.52
CA ASP A 5 -9.41 11.30 -25.14
C ASP A 5 -9.16 9.90 -24.56
N LYS A 6 -8.27 9.12 -25.18
CA LYS A 6 -7.85 7.81 -24.66
C LYS A 6 -7.22 7.98 -23.28
N LEU A 7 -6.34 8.96 -23.11
CA LEU A 7 -5.72 9.25 -21.81
C LEU A 7 -6.77 9.57 -20.75
N SER A 8 -7.76 10.40 -21.07
CA SER A 8 -8.85 10.71 -20.15
C SER A 8 -9.58 9.46 -19.64
N VAL A 9 -9.98 8.59 -20.57
CA VAL A 9 -10.70 7.36 -20.24
C VAL A 9 -9.82 6.38 -19.44
N LEU A 10 -8.58 6.17 -19.86
CA LEU A 10 -7.70 5.13 -19.30
C LEU A 10 -7.02 5.55 -17.99
N ALA A 11 -6.82 6.84 -17.76
CA ALA A 11 -6.36 7.37 -16.51
C ALA A 11 -7.48 7.38 -15.45
N ASP A 12 -8.71 7.77 -15.84
CA ASP A 12 -9.85 7.69 -14.92
C ASP A 12 -10.15 6.23 -14.53
N ALA A 13 -10.11 5.31 -15.47
CA ALA A 13 -10.26 3.88 -15.20
C ALA A 13 -9.18 3.32 -14.24
N ALA A 14 -7.98 3.90 -14.24
CA ALA A 14 -6.88 3.48 -13.36
C ALA A 14 -6.99 4.00 -11.91
N LYS A 15 -7.87 4.93 -11.59
CA LYS A 15 -7.97 5.56 -10.25
C LYS A 15 -8.28 4.56 -9.12
N TYR A 16 -8.95 3.47 -9.43
CA TYR A 16 -9.31 2.41 -8.47
C TYR A 16 -8.15 1.45 -8.14
N ASP A 17 -7.02 1.56 -8.83
CA ASP A 17 -5.81 0.82 -8.51
C ASP A 17 -5.06 1.47 -7.34
N ALA A 18 -5.03 0.85 -6.17
CA ALA A 18 -4.48 1.41 -4.94
C ALA A 18 -2.95 1.32 -4.81
N ALA A 19 -2.23 1.02 -5.87
CA ALA A 19 -0.75 0.97 -5.81
C ALA A 19 -0.08 2.34 -5.67
N CYS A 20 -0.88 3.41 -5.53
CA CYS A 20 -0.43 4.76 -5.25
C CYS A 20 -1.27 5.33 -4.12
N THR A 21 -0.62 5.81 -3.08
CA THR A 21 -1.24 6.73 -2.16
C THR A 21 -1.41 8.06 -2.88
N SER A 22 -2.54 8.24 -3.56
CA SER A 22 -2.91 9.55 -4.06
C SER A 22 -3.22 10.41 -2.85
N SER A 23 -2.43 11.44 -2.60
CA SER A 23 -2.85 12.50 -1.72
C SER A 23 -4.15 13.07 -2.30
N GLY A 24 -5.25 13.00 -1.56
CA GLY A 24 -6.56 13.52 -1.96
C GLY A 24 -6.66 15.06 -2.00
N ALA A 25 -5.54 15.77 -2.12
CA ALA A 25 -5.50 17.21 -2.22
C ALA A 25 -6.06 17.65 -3.56
N LYS A 26 -7.37 17.84 -3.63
CA LYS A 26 -8.06 18.58 -4.69
C LYS A 26 -7.78 20.09 -4.54
N ARG A 27 -6.58 20.55 -4.89
CA ARG A 27 -6.35 21.96 -5.17
C ARG A 27 -6.61 22.17 -6.66
N GLY A 28 -7.78 22.71 -6.98
CA GLY A 28 -8.11 23.14 -8.33
C GLY A 28 -7.14 24.23 -8.81
N PHE A 29 -6.92 24.30 -10.12
CA PHE A 29 -6.18 25.38 -10.77
C PHE A 29 -6.88 26.71 -10.43
N GLU A 30 -6.24 27.57 -9.65
CA GLU A 30 -6.65 28.95 -9.44
C GLU A 30 -5.71 29.86 -10.23
N HIS A 31 -6.27 30.63 -11.15
CA HIS A 31 -5.53 31.61 -11.94
C HIS A 31 -4.74 32.56 -11.00
N GLY A 32 -3.45 32.65 -11.22
CA GLY A 32 -2.56 33.60 -10.51
C GLY A 32 -1.85 33.04 -9.27
N LYS A 33 -2.02 31.75 -8.89
CA LYS A 33 -1.23 31.12 -7.82
C LYS A 33 -0.22 30.15 -8.38
N ILE A 34 1.06 30.36 -7.99
CA ILE A 34 2.15 29.41 -8.27
C ILE A 34 2.06 28.31 -7.21
N GLY A 35 1.71 27.10 -7.63
CA GLY A 35 1.64 25.93 -6.75
C GLY A 35 2.11 24.69 -7.51
N CYS A 36 2.43 23.61 -6.79
CA CYS A 36 2.81 22.33 -7.41
C CYS A 36 1.66 21.83 -8.28
N THR A 37 1.84 21.81 -9.59
CA THR A 37 0.84 21.48 -10.61
C THR A 37 0.58 19.98 -10.75
N SER A 38 1.16 19.13 -9.88
CA SER A 38 1.04 17.67 -9.96
C SER A 38 -0.38 17.13 -9.77
N SER A 39 -1.29 17.90 -9.18
CA SER A 39 -2.71 17.52 -9.05
C SER A 39 -3.58 17.89 -10.26
N GLY A 40 -3.03 18.57 -11.24
CA GLY A 40 -3.75 19.03 -12.43
C GLY A 40 -3.45 18.24 -13.72
N VAL A 41 -2.44 17.38 -13.71
CA VAL A 41 -2.13 16.56 -14.89
C VAL A 41 -2.90 15.23 -14.79
N MET A 42 -3.78 15.02 -15.75
CA MET A 42 -4.60 13.81 -15.84
C MET A 42 -3.72 12.55 -15.84
N GLY A 43 -4.05 11.60 -14.97
CA GLY A 43 -3.34 10.32 -14.88
C GLY A 43 -2.07 10.32 -14.03
N CYS A 44 -1.68 11.42 -13.38
CA CYS A 44 -0.52 11.43 -12.50
C CYS A 44 -0.88 11.03 -11.08
N CYS A 45 -0.04 10.19 -10.48
CA CYS A 45 -0.13 9.78 -9.08
C CYS A 45 1.23 9.84 -8.39
N HIS A 46 1.22 9.86 -7.07
CA HIS A 46 2.43 9.88 -6.27
C HIS A 46 2.71 8.50 -5.66
N SER A 47 3.98 8.10 -5.68
CA SER A 47 4.47 6.90 -5.00
C SER A 47 5.76 7.24 -4.26
N PHE A 48 6.11 6.44 -3.25
CA PHE A 48 7.36 6.62 -2.52
C PHE A 48 8.41 5.60 -3.00
N SER A 49 9.59 6.11 -3.31
CA SER A 49 10.76 5.28 -3.60
C SER A 49 11.31 4.66 -2.30
N ALA A 50 12.26 3.72 -2.43
CA ALA A 50 12.84 3.03 -1.27
C ALA A 50 13.62 3.96 -0.32
N ASP A 51 14.08 5.11 -0.81
CA ASP A 51 14.78 6.15 -0.05
C ASP A 51 13.83 7.20 0.56
N GLY A 52 12.51 7.00 0.45
CA GLY A 52 11.49 7.87 1.03
C GLY A 52 11.13 9.09 0.17
N ARG A 53 11.74 9.28 -1.03
CA ARG A 53 11.35 10.37 -1.93
C ARG A 53 9.99 10.09 -2.56
N CYS A 54 9.18 11.14 -2.66
CA CYS A 54 7.95 11.11 -3.43
C CYS A 54 8.27 11.18 -4.92
N ILE A 55 7.81 10.19 -5.69
CA ILE A 55 7.96 10.13 -7.14
C ILE A 55 6.60 10.24 -7.81
N THR A 56 6.51 11.01 -8.88
CA THR A 56 5.28 11.17 -9.67
C THR A 56 5.27 10.16 -10.80
N LEU A 57 4.19 9.38 -10.90
CA LEU A 57 4.02 8.35 -11.92
C LEU A 57 2.84 8.68 -12.83
N LEU A 58 3.00 8.43 -14.13
CA LEU A 58 1.86 8.29 -15.03
C LEU A 58 1.17 6.97 -14.72
N LYS A 59 -0.07 7.02 -14.24
CA LYS A 59 -0.87 5.85 -13.88
C LYS A 59 -2.00 5.68 -14.88
N VAL A 60 -1.88 4.67 -15.72
CA VAL A 60 -2.85 4.39 -16.79
C VAL A 60 -3.09 2.90 -16.97
N LEU A 61 -4.24 2.58 -17.57
CA LEU A 61 -4.46 1.29 -18.18
C LEU A 61 -3.96 1.30 -19.63
N LEU A 62 -3.39 0.18 -20.10
CA LEU A 62 -3.19 -0.05 -21.52
C LEU A 62 -4.56 -0.12 -22.22
N SER A 63 -5.50 -0.82 -21.61
CA SER A 63 -6.88 -0.93 -22.07
C SER A 63 -7.84 -1.05 -20.90
N ASN A 64 -9.02 -0.45 -21.01
CA ASN A 64 -10.15 -0.74 -20.12
C ASN A 64 -11.21 -1.64 -20.78
N ASP A 65 -10.97 -2.11 -22.00
CA ASP A 65 -11.76 -3.16 -22.63
C ASP A 65 -11.35 -4.51 -22.03
N CYS A 66 -12.20 -5.07 -21.18
CA CYS A 66 -11.87 -6.24 -20.39
C CYS A 66 -12.84 -7.39 -20.67
N MET A 67 -12.31 -8.59 -20.97
CA MET A 67 -13.10 -9.80 -21.16
C MET A 67 -13.64 -10.38 -19.85
N TYR A 68 -13.13 -9.94 -18.69
CA TYR A 68 -13.56 -10.44 -17.38
C TYR A 68 -14.78 -9.68 -16.85
N ASP A 69 -15.56 -10.35 -16.02
CA ASP A 69 -16.77 -9.80 -15.40
C ASP A 69 -16.65 -9.73 -13.86
N CYS A 70 -15.57 -9.13 -13.36
CA CYS A 70 -15.38 -8.92 -11.92
C CYS A 70 -16.44 -7.95 -11.39
N LYS A 71 -17.30 -8.41 -10.47
CA LYS A 71 -18.49 -7.69 -10.01
C LYS A 71 -18.20 -6.33 -9.38
N TYR A 72 -17.03 -6.17 -8.77
CA TYR A 72 -16.58 -4.92 -8.15
C TYR A 72 -15.94 -3.92 -9.13
N CYS A 73 -15.72 -4.30 -10.39
CA CYS A 73 -14.93 -3.50 -11.32
C CYS A 73 -15.80 -2.68 -12.26
N VAL A 74 -15.54 -1.37 -12.35
CA VAL A 74 -16.22 -0.49 -13.30
C VAL A 74 -15.97 -0.89 -14.76
N ASN A 75 -14.81 -1.49 -15.04
CA ASN A 75 -14.38 -1.91 -16.38
C ASN A 75 -14.79 -3.36 -16.71
N ARG A 76 -15.67 -3.99 -15.94
CA ARG A 76 -16.15 -5.35 -16.25
C ARG A 76 -16.84 -5.38 -17.61
N ARG A 77 -16.82 -6.56 -18.26
CA ARG A 77 -17.35 -6.75 -19.61
C ARG A 77 -18.79 -6.26 -19.78
N THR A 78 -19.63 -6.51 -18.78
CA THR A 78 -21.07 -6.22 -18.83
C THR A 78 -21.44 -4.77 -18.50
N ASN A 79 -20.48 -3.91 -18.12
CA ASN A 79 -20.75 -2.51 -17.88
C ASN A 79 -20.67 -1.67 -19.16
N GLU A 80 -21.61 -0.76 -19.31
CA GLU A 80 -21.64 0.25 -20.36
C GLU A 80 -20.71 1.43 -19.99
N THR A 81 -19.40 1.22 -20.11
CA THR A 81 -18.40 2.26 -19.91
C THR A 81 -17.70 2.57 -21.22
N ARG A 82 -17.30 3.84 -21.40
CA ARG A 82 -16.51 4.23 -22.58
C ARG A 82 -15.23 3.42 -22.62
N ARG A 83 -15.00 2.69 -23.71
CA ARG A 83 -13.83 1.82 -23.87
C ARG A 83 -12.76 2.52 -24.69
N ALA A 84 -11.51 2.32 -24.29
CA ALA A 84 -10.34 2.79 -25.01
C ALA A 84 -9.18 1.79 -24.87
N THR A 85 -8.28 1.81 -25.84
CA THR A 85 -7.06 1.00 -25.82
C THR A 85 -5.95 1.82 -26.45
N PHE A 86 -4.82 1.94 -25.75
CA PHE A 86 -3.59 2.45 -26.37
C PHE A 86 -2.94 1.37 -27.22
N THR A 87 -2.34 1.76 -28.34
CA THR A 87 -1.31 0.91 -28.91
C THR A 87 -0.05 0.98 -28.05
N PRO A 88 0.84 -0.02 -28.11
CA PRO A 88 2.12 0.03 -27.41
C PRO A 88 2.93 1.29 -27.71
N GLU A 89 2.92 1.73 -28.97
CA GLU A 89 3.58 2.92 -29.47
C GLU A 89 2.99 4.20 -28.86
N GLU A 90 1.66 4.35 -28.91
CA GLU A 90 0.95 5.50 -28.31
C GLU A 90 1.27 5.65 -26.83
N LEU A 91 1.29 4.53 -26.08
CA LEU A 91 1.58 4.56 -24.64
C LEU A 91 3.05 4.94 -24.38
N ALA A 92 3.97 4.40 -25.17
CA ALA A 92 5.39 4.70 -25.03
C ALA A 92 5.68 6.18 -25.36
N ASP A 93 5.11 6.68 -26.45
CA ASP A 93 5.25 8.08 -26.87
C ASP A 93 4.69 9.04 -25.83
N LEU A 94 3.50 8.76 -25.30
CA LEU A 94 2.87 9.54 -24.25
C LEU A 94 3.74 9.59 -23.00
N THR A 95 4.24 8.44 -22.56
CA THR A 95 5.07 8.32 -21.37
C THR A 95 6.36 9.12 -21.50
N ILE A 96 7.06 8.99 -22.64
CA ILE A 96 8.32 9.71 -22.84
C ILE A 96 8.13 11.22 -22.99
N GLN A 97 7.02 11.66 -23.58
CA GLN A 97 6.69 13.09 -23.67
C GLN A 97 6.42 13.69 -22.29
N PHE A 98 5.69 12.99 -21.43
CA PHE A 98 5.43 13.44 -20.05
C PHE A 98 6.72 13.47 -19.21
N TYR A 99 7.57 12.48 -19.39
CA TYR A 99 8.86 12.42 -18.72
C TYR A 99 9.79 13.57 -19.16
N ARG A 100 9.92 13.83 -20.44
CA ARG A 100 10.74 14.94 -20.98
C ARG A 100 10.28 16.32 -20.52
N ARG A 101 8.99 16.47 -20.24
CA ARG A 101 8.41 17.70 -19.68
C ARG A 101 8.47 17.77 -18.15
N ASN A 102 9.12 16.81 -17.49
CA ASN A 102 9.21 16.69 -16.04
C ASN A 102 7.84 16.60 -15.32
N TYR A 103 6.81 16.08 -15.97
CA TYR A 103 5.52 15.84 -15.33
C TYR A 103 5.52 14.55 -14.51
N ILE A 104 6.34 13.59 -14.91
CA ILE A 104 6.45 12.27 -14.26
C ILE A 104 7.92 11.84 -14.13
N GLU A 105 8.17 10.97 -13.17
CA GLU A 105 9.45 10.27 -12.96
C GLU A 105 9.34 8.78 -13.34
N GLY A 106 8.15 8.29 -13.64
CA GLY A 106 7.93 6.90 -14.00
C GLY A 106 6.53 6.59 -14.52
N LEU A 107 6.30 5.31 -14.78
CA LEU A 107 5.06 4.75 -15.30
C LEU A 107 4.51 3.70 -14.32
N PHE A 108 3.21 3.77 -14.02
CA PHE A 108 2.45 2.68 -13.44
C PHE A 108 1.48 2.14 -14.50
N LEU A 109 1.76 0.94 -14.98
CA LEU A 109 1.02 0.30 -16.07
C LEU A 109 0.19 -0.87 -15.55
N SER A 110 -1.11 -0.82 -15.80
CA SER A 110 -2.04 -1.93 -15.65
C SER A 110 -2.87 -2.11 -16.92
N SER A 111 -3.77 -3.07 -16.94
CA SER A 111 -4.69 -3.27 -18.06
C SER A 111 -5.93 -4.06 -17.64
N GLY A 112 -7.05 -3.80 -18.30
CA GLY A 112 -8.09 -4.79 -18.50
C GLY A 112 -7.55 -5.96 -19.35
N VAL A 113 -8.17 -7.13 -19.27
CA VAL A 113 -7.71 -8.32 -20.00
C VAL A 113 -8.39 -8.34 -21.37
N LEU A 114 -7.61 -8.02 -22.40
CA LEU A 114 -8.02 -8.15 -23.81
C LEU A 114 -7.89 -9.63 -24.23
N ARG A 115 -8.72 -10.14 -25.07
CA ARG A 115 -8.66 -11.48 -25.70
C ARG A 115 -8.15 -12.61 -24.80
N SER A 116 -6.95 -12.48 -24.22
CA SER A 116 -6.34 -13.43 -23.27
C SER A 116 -5.36 -12.73 -22.34
N PRO A 117 -4.99 -13.36 -21.19
CA PRO A 117 -3.92 -12.86 -20.33
C PRO A 117 -2.58 -12.69 -21.04
N ASP A 118 -2.21 -13.68 -21.88
CA ASP A 118 -0.94 -13.66 -22.62
C ASP A 118 -0.91 -12.55 -23.65
N TYR A 119 -1.93 -12.43 -24.49
CA TYR A 119 -2.05 -11.36 -25.48
C TYR A 119 -1.93 -9.96 -24.84
N THR A 120 -2.60 -9.77 -23.70
CA THR A 120 -2.53 -8.47 -22.98
C THR A 120 -1.13 -8.22 -22.45
N THR A 121 -0.48 -9.25 -21.90
CA THR A 121 0.88 -9.16 -21.38
C THR A 121 1.90 -8.88 -22.49
N GLU A 122 1.74 -9.50 -23.68
CA GLU A 122 2.58 -9.22 -24.86
C GLU A 122 2.50 -7.76 -25.30
N LEU A 123 1.30 -7.17 -25.31
CA LEU A 123 1.16 -5.73 -25.63
C LEU A 123 1.82 -4.85 -24.56
N MET A 124 1.70 -5.19 -23.29
CA MET A 124 2.40 -4.48 -22.21
C MET A 124 3.93 -4.59 -22.36
N ILE A 125 4.45 -5.78 -22.64
CA ILE A 125 5.89 -6.02 -22.87
C ILE A 125 6.36 -5.19 -24.07
N ARG A 126 5.60 -5.13 -25.15
CA ARG A 126 5.95 -4.33 -26.33
C ARG A 126 6.07 -2.84 -25.97
N ALA A 127 5.09 -2.28 -25.25
CA ALA A 127 5.15 -0.88 -24.82
C ALA A 127 6.36 -0.61 -23.92
N LEU A 128 6.65 -1.48 -22.94
CA LEU A 128 7.80 -1.34 -22.07
C LEU A 128 9.13 -1.56 -22.80
N SER A 129 9.16 -2.44 -23.82
CA SER A 129 10.35 -2.65 -24.67
C SER A 129 10.67 -1.41 -25.48
N ILE A 130 9.69 -0.75 -26.09
CA ILE A 130 9.88 0.52 -26.79
C ILE A 130 10.46 1.56 -25.82
N LEU A 131 9.88 1.71 -24.63
CA LEU A 131 10.39 2.62 -23.61
C LEU A 131 11.85 2.33 -23.23
N ARG A 132 12.18 1.08 -22.88
CA ARG A 132 13.51 0.71 -22.37
C ARG A 132 14.57 0.69 -23.47
N ARG A 133 14.26 0.16 -24.66
CA ARG A 133 15.25 -0.12 -25.70
C ARG A 133 15.35 1.02 -26.71
N GLU A 134 14.23 1.56 -27.19
CA GLU A 134 14.23 2.59 -28.22
C GLU A 134 14.39 3.99 -27.60
N TYR A 135 13.57 4.34 -26.61
CA TYR A 135 13.67 5.63 -25.93
C TYR A 135 14.73 5.68 -24.83
N ARG A 136 15.34 4.54 -24.47
CA ARG A 136 16.33 4.42 -23.38
C ARG A 136 15.81 5.02 -22.06
N PHE A 137 14.53 4.87 -21.82
CA PHE A 137 13.86 5.39 -20.64
C PHE A 137 14.40 4.72 -19.35
N ASN A 138 15.00 5.49 -18.46
CA ASN A 138 15.56 5.02 -17.20
C ASN A 138 14.70 5.43 -15.99
N GLY A 139 13.46 5.90 -16.21
CA GLY A 139 12.51 6.17 -15.13
C GLY A 139 11.94 4.89 -14.52
N TYR A 140 11.30 5.04 -13.36
CA TYR A 140 10.70 3.93 -12.62
C TYR A 140 9.50 3.33 -13.38
N ILE A 141 9.43 2.01 -13.47
CA ILE A 141 8.29 1.29 -14.07
C ILE A 141 7.72 0.30 -13.05
N HIS A 142 6.45 0.48 -12.73
CA HIS A 142 5.65 -0.50 -12.00
C HIS A 142 4.61 -1.10 -12.96
N ALA A 143 4.68 -2.40 -13.20
CA ALA A 143 3.73 -3.11 -14.06
C ALA A 143 2.89 -4.10 -13.25
N LYS A 144 1.60 -4.17 -13.57
CA LYS A 144 0.70 -5.22 -13.07
C LYS A 144 0.78 -6.44 -13.96
N ALA A 145 1.32 -7.54 -13.46
CA ALA A 145 1.25 -8.82 -14.15
C ALA A 145 -0.20 -9.30 -14.21
N ILE A 146 -0.63 -9.72 -15.38
CA ILE A 146 -1.99 -10.19 -15.62
C ILE A 146 -2.16 -11.60 -15.03
N PRO A 147 -3.15 -11.84 -14.14
CA PRO A 147 -3.41 -13.17 -13.62
C PRO A 147 -3.72 -14.17 -14.73
N GLY A 148 -2.99 -15.29 -14.74
CA GLY A 148 -3.11 -16.32 -15.77
C GLY A 148 -2.18 -16.18 -16.97
N ALA A 149 -1.35 -15.14 -17.01
CA ALA A 149 -0.28 -15.04 -18.01
C ALA A 149 0.79 -16.14 -17.82
N SER A 150 1.40 -16.57 -18.93
CA SER A 150 2.46 -17.58 -18.92
C SER A 150 3.70 -17.11 -18.15
N PRO A 151 4.44 -18.01 -17.48
CA PRO A 151 5.65 -17.66 -16.73
C PRO A 151 6.69 -16.93 -17.58
N GLU A 152 6.85 -17.31 -18.84
CA GLU A 152 7.79 -16.74 -19.79
C GLU A 152 7.50 -15.24 -20.05
N LEU A 153 6.22 -14.90 -20.19
CA LEU A 153 5.79 -13.51 -20.35
C LEU A 153 5.92 -12.72 -19.04
N VAL A 154 5.65 -13.34 -17.90
CA VAL A 154 5.89 -12.71 -16.59
C VAL A 154 7.37 -12.43 -16.38
N GLU A 155 8.27 -13.33 -16.82
CA GLU A 155 9.71 -13.10 -16.77
C GLU A 155 10.12 -11.93 -17.64
N GLN A 156 9.68 -11.89 -18.91
CA GLN A 156 9.98 -10.78 -19.82
C GLN A 156 9.49 -9.43 -19.26
N LEU A 157 8.28 -9.42 -18.70
CA LEU A 157 7.72 -8.22 -18.07
C LEU A 157 8.57 -7.77 -16.88
N GLY A 158 9.04 -8.72 -16.04
CA GLY A 158 9.89 -8.45 -14.89
C GLY A 158 11.29 -7.95 -15.22
N MET A 159 11.83 -8.31 -16.39
CA MET A 159 13.10 -7.79 -16.89
C MET A 159 13.00 -6.34 -17.38
N LEU A 160 11.80 -5.86 -17.68
CA LEU A 160 11.56 -4.50 -18.15
C LEU A 160 11.04 -3.56 -17.04
N ALA A 161 10.42 -4.11 -16.01
CA ALA A 161 9.83 -3.37 -14.90
C ALA A 161 10.74 -3.35 -13.66
N ASP A 162 10.67 -2.25 -12.89
CA ASP A 162 11.34 -2.17 -11.60
C ASP A 162 10.55 -2.88 -10.51
N ARG A 163 9.23 -2.85 -10.57
CA ARG A 163 8.31 -3.56 -9.68
C ARG A 163 7.23 -4.28 -10.45
N LEU A 164 6.92 -5.48 -10.00
CA LEU A 164 5.74 -6.22 -10.43
C LEU A 164 4.69 -6.24 -9.32
N SER A 165 3.42 -6.24 -9.69
CA SER A 165 2.32 -6.57 -8.78
C SER A 165 1.37 -7.56 -9.41
N VAL A 166 0.92 -8.52 -8.59
CA VAL A 166 -0.18 -9.42 -8.91
C VAL A 166 -1.25 -9.20 -7.86
N ASN A 167 -2.39 -8.66 -8.24
CA ASN A 167 -3.44 -8.38 -7.27
C ASN A 167 -4.18 -9.63 -6.87
N ILE A 168 -4.29 -9.89 -5.55
CA ILE A 168 -5.14 -10.96 -5.03
C ILE A 168 -6.62 -10.55 -4.99
N GLU A 169 -6.88 -9.24 -5.04
CA GLU A 169 -8.19 -8.58 -5.07
C GLU A 169 -9.02 -8.81 -3.81
N LEU A 170 -9.30 -10.04 -3.43
CA LEU A 170 -10.20 -10.40 -2.33
C LEU A 170 -9.52 -11.31 -1.32
N PRO A 171 -9.89 -11.22 -0.02
CA PRO A 171 -9.19 -11.92 1.05
C PRO A 171 -9.38 -13.43 1.04
N SER A 172 -10.49 -13.94 0.49
CA SER A 172 -10.81 -15.36 0.51
C SER A 172 -11.06 -15.92 -0.90
N GLU A 173 -10.88 -17.23 -1.04
CA GLU A 173 -11.21 -17.94 -2.28
C GLU A 173 -12.72 -17.93 -2.56
N ALA A 174 -13.54 -17.98 -1.52
CA ALA A 174 -14.98 -17.91 -1.62
C ALA A 174 -15.41 -16.55 -2.20
N SER A 175 -14.89 -15.46 -1.67
CA SER A 175 -15.14 -14.10 -2.16
C SER A 175 -14.61 -13.90 -3.58
N LEU A 176 -13.41 -14.42 -3.88
CA LEU A 176 -12.85 -14.36 -5.22
C LEU A 176 -13.76 -15.08 -6.23
N ARG A 177 -14.25 -16.28 -5.90
CA ARG A 177 -15.16 -17.06 -6.76
C ARG A 177 -16.49 -16.34 -6.97
N ALA A 178 -17.04 -15.71 -5.93
CA ALA A 178 -18.31 -14.99 -6.00
C ALA A 178 -18.21 -13.70 -6.83
N LEU A 179 -17.15 -12.91 -6.62
CA LEU A 179 -17.03 -11.56 -7.16
C LEU A 179 -16.14 -11.45 -8.40
N ALA A 180 -15.25 -12.40 -8.64
CA ALA A 180 -14.34 -12.42 -9.79
C ALA A 180 -14.32 -13.82 -10.45
N PRO A 181 -15.43 -14.28 -11.04
CA PRO A 181 -15.60 -15.67 -11.51
C PRO A 181 -14.59 -16.11 -12.57
N ASN A 182 -14.01 -15.16 -13.30
CA ASN A 182 -12.97 -15.42 -14.30
C ASN A 182 -11.55 -15.54 -13.70
N LYS A 183 -11.38 -15.30 -12.41
CA LYS A 183 -10.09 -15.39 -11.71
C LYS A 183 -10.11 -16.59 -10.77
N THR A 184 -9.11 -17.46 -10.90
CA THR A 184 -8.89 -18.55 -9.95
C THR A 184 -7.78 -18.21 -8.99
N LYS A 185 -7.80 -18.77 -7.78
CA LYS A 185 -6.71 -18.65 -6.81
C LYS A 185 -5.37 -19.05 -7.43
N ALA A 186 -5.36 -20.14 -8.22
CA ALA A 186 -4.14 -20.60 -8.90
C ALA A 186 -3.62 -19.58 -9.93
N ALA A 187 -4.52 -18.94 -10.72
CA ALA A 187 -4.13 -17.93 -11.69
C ALA A 187 -3.49 -16.69 -11.05
N VAL A 188 -3.81 -16.40 -9.77
CA VAL A 188 -3.21 -15.31 -9.00
C VAL A 188 -1.92 -15.74 -8.30
N LEU A 189 -1.92 -16.90 -7.63
CA LEU A 189 -0.79 -17.30 -6.78
C LEU A 189 0.39 -17.87 -7.57
N ARG A 190 0.17 -18.49 -8.75
CA ARG A 190 1.27 -19.00 -9.59
C ARG A 190 2.23 -17.90 -10.05
N PRO A 191 1.76 -16.79 -10.66
CA PRO A 191 2.66 -15.67 -10.99
C PRO A 191 3.35 -15.09 -9.77
N MET A 192 2.67 -14.97 -8.61
CA MET A 192 3.28 -14.48 -7.38
C MET A 192 4.45 -15.37 -6.93
N ARG A 193 4.28 -16.69 -6.98
CA ARG A 193 5.32 -17.66 -6.66
C ARG A 193 6.48 -17.53 -7.64
N PHE A 194 6.18 -17.53 -8.94
CA PHE A 194 7.22 -17.38 -9.97
C PHE A 194 8.06 -16.11 -9.77
N ILE A 195 7.40 -14.95 -9.50
CA ILE A 195 8.10 -13.68 -9.26
C ILE A 195 8.97 -13.76 -8.00
N ALA A 196 8.49 -14.43 -6.94
CA ALA A 196 9.26 -14.60 -5.70
C ALA A 196 10.52 -15.43 -5.94
N ASP A 197 10.39 -16.61 -6.59
CA ASP A 197 11.47 -17.56 -6.84
C ASP A 197 12.49 -16.94 -7.80
N ARG A 198 12.04 -16.39 -8.93
CA ARG A 198 12.93 -15.74 -9.92
C ARG A 198 13.64 -14.52 -9.34
N GLY A 199 12.97 -13.74 -8.51
CA GLY A 199 13.58 -12.62 -7.79
C GLY A 199 14.66 -13.07 -6.78
N GLN A 200 14.51 -14.23 -6.15
CA GLN A 200 15.55 -14.80 -5.28
C GLN A 200 16.75 -15.31 -6.09
N GLU A 201 16.49 -16.03 -7.18
CA GLU A 201 17.53 -16.49 -8.10
C GLU A 201 18.34 -15.31 -8.64
N ASN A 202 17.67 -14.27 -9.15
CA ASN A 202 18.35 -13.11 -9.69
C ASN A 202 19.21 -12.38 -8.64
N ARG A 203 18.79 -12.33 -7.38
CA ARG A 203 19.65 -11.80 -6.30
C ARG A 203 20.92 -12.63 -6.10
N ARG A 204 20.83 -13.98 -6.20
CA ARG A 204 21.99 -14.88 -6.09
C ARG A 204 22.91 -14.73 -7.30
N GLU A 205 22.34 -14.58 -8.50
CA GLU A 205 23.09 -14.32 -9.75
C GLU A 205 23.88 -13.02 -9.66
N LEU A 206 23.24 -11.93 -9.18
CA LEU A 206 23.85 -10.61 -9.02
C LEU A 206 25.02 -10.58 -8.02
N VAL A 207 25.04 -11.49 -7.04
CA VAL A 207 26.20 -11.67 -6.13
C VAL A 207 27.38 -12.29 -6.88
N LYS A 208 27.12 -13.21 -7.81
CA LYS A 208 28.14 -13.93 -8.54
C LYS A 208 28.66 -13.18 -9.79
N TYR A 209 27.76 -12.49 -10.48
CA TYR A 209 28.01 -11.89 -11.79
C TYR A 209 27.55 -10.44 -11.83
N ARG A 210 28.48 -9.51 -12.11
CA ARG A 210 28.21 -8.05 -12.08
C ARG A 210 27.27 -7.54 -13.19
N HIS A 211 27.14 -8.26 -14.30
CA HIS A 211 26.43 -7.80 -15.50
C HIS A 211 25.11 -8.52 -15.78
N VAL A 212 24.62 -9.30 -14.80
CA VAL A 212 23.30 -9.94 -14.94
C VAL A 212 22.20 -8.88 -14.98
N PRO A 213 21.26 -8.95 -15.93
CA PRO A 213 20.11 -8.09 -15.93
C PRO A 213 19.27 -8.23 -14.65
N ARG A 214 18.70 -7.14 -14.18
CA ARG A 214 17.92 -7.12 -12.96
C ARG A 214 16.46 -7.48 -13.23
N PHE A 215 15.96 -8.47 -12.52
CA PHE A 215 14.54 -8.85 -12.54
C PHE A 215 13.80 -8.13 -11.42
N ALA A 216 12.84 -7.26 -11.76
CA ALA A 216 11.97 -6.51 -10.84
C ALA A 216 12.71 -6.06 -9.55
N PRO A 217 13.75 -5.21 -9.63
CA PRO A 217 14.67 -4.92 -8.52
C PRO A 217 13.97 -4.30 -7.29
N ALA A 218 12.84 -3.61 -7.48
CA ALA A 218 12.01 -3.11 -6.38
C ALA A 218 11.05 -4.17 -5.81
N GLY A 219 11.12 -5.42 -6.31
CA GLY A 219 10.36 -6.58 -5.83
C GLY A 219 8.91 -6.58 -6.26
N GLN A 220 8.12 -7.43 -5.60
CA GLN A 220 6.69 -7.54 -5.89
C GLN A 220 5.80 -6.96 -4.80
N ALA A 221 4.58 -6.59 -5.21
CA ALA A 221 3.51 -6.12 -4.34
C ALA A 221 2.18 -6.77 -4.72
N THR A 222 1.18 -6.62 -3.89
CA THR A 222 -0.21 -7.01 -4.18
C THR A 222 -1.18 -5.96 -3.67
N GLN A 223 -2.42 -6.04 -4.12
CA GLN A 223 -3.52 -5.22 -3.64
C GLN A 223 -4.69 -6.10 -3.22
N MET A 224 -5.37 -5.68 -2.16
CA MET A 224 -6.56 -6.32 -1.60
C MET A 224 -7.65 -5.28 -1.37
N ILE A 225 -8.86 -5.59 -1.79
CA ILE A 225 -10.06 -4.78 -1.57
C ILE A 225 -10.59 -5.09 -0.16
N VAL A 226 -10.90 -4.05 0.60
CA VAL A 226 -11.38 -4.13 1.99
C VAL A 226 -12.82 -3.64 2.05
N GLY A 227 -13.71 -4.45 2.63
CA GLY A 227 -15.10 -4.09 2.82
C GLY A 227 -16.02 -4.34 1.62
N ALA A 228 -15.55 -5.00 0.56
CA ALA A 228 -16.42 -5.55 -0.49
C ALA A 228 -17.13 -6.82 -0.03
N THR A 229 -16.56 -7.52 0.94
CA THR A 229 -17.00 -8.80 1.48
C THR A 229 -16.84 -8.83 3.00
N GLY A 230 -17.41 -9.82 3.67
CA GLY A 230 -17.57 -9.87 5.13
C GLY A 230 -16.37 -10.41 5.90
N GLU A 231 -15.18 -10.57 5.30
CA GLU A 231 -14.01 -11.07 6.03
C GLU A 231 -13.56 -10.09 7.12
N SER A 232 -13.18 -10.66 8.27
CA SER A 232 -12.65 -9.90 9.41
C SER A 232 -11.25 -9.33 9.14
N ASP A 233 -10.85 -8.31 9.91
CA ASP A 233 -9.49 -7.77 9.85
C ASP A 233 -8.44 -8.80 10.27
N ARG A 234 -8.77 -9.72 11.19
CA ARG A 234 -7.93 -10.87 11.55
C ARG A 234 -7.63 -11.74 10.34
N HIS A 235 -8.66 -12.08 9.54
CA HIS A 235 -8.48 -12.88 8.32
C HIS A 235 -7.56 -12.15 7.33
N ILE A 236 -7.83 -10.87 7.07
CA ILE A 236 -7.05 -10.03 6.18
C ILE A 236 -5.59 -9.93 6.64
N LEU A 237 -5.36 -9.68 7.92
CA LEU A 237 -4.02 -9.48 8.46
C LEU A 237 -3.22 -10.80 8.50
N THR A 238 -3.86 -11.92 8.83
CA THR A 238 -3.26 -13.27 8.79
C THR A 238 -2.84 -13.64 7.36
N LEU A 239 -3.71 -13.38 6.38
CA LEU A 239 -3.38 -13.56 4.97
C LEU A 239 -2.20 -12.66 4.57
N THR A 240 -2.21 -11.39 4.97
CA THR A 240 -1.12 -10.44 4.70
C THR A 240 0.21 -10.95 5.23
N GLN A 241 0.25 -11.43 6.47
CA GLN A 241 1.47 -12.01 7.04
C GLN A 241 1.93 -13.23 6.24
N SER A 242 1.03 -14.15 5.91
CA SER A 242 1.33 -15.32 5.09
C SER A 242 1.89 -14.94 3.71
N LEU A 243 1.39 -13.87 3.10
CA LEU A 243 1.90 -13.36 1.82
C LEU A 243 3.32 -12.81 1.95
N TYR A 244 3.66 -12.11 3.03
CA TYR A 244 5.02 -11.67 3.31
C TYR A 244 5.97 -12.84 3.52
N ASP A 245 5.58 -13.78 4.35
CA ASP A 245 6.40 -14.94 4.73
C ASP A 245 6.65 -15.88 3.53
N THR A 246 5.61 -16.09 2.68
CA THR A 246 5.65 -17.09 1.61
C THR A 246 6.16 -16.54 0.27
N TYR A 247 5.75 -15.32 -0.10
CA TYR A 247 6.04 -14.73 -1.41
C TYR A 247 7.02 -13.57 -1.36
N HIS A 248 7.56 -13.26 -0.18
CA HIS A 248 8.53 -12.18 0.03
C HIS A 248 8.09 -10.82 -0.54
N LEU A 249 6.80 -10.54 -0.45
CA LEU A 249 6.24 -9.28 -0.91
C LEU A 249 6.93 -8.09 -0.24
N LYS A 250 7.07 -7.00 -0.97
CA LYS A 250 7.53 -5.73 -0.40
C LYS A 250 6.39 -4.95 0.23
N ARG A 251 5.17 -5.12 -0.28
CA ARG A 251 3.98 -4.44 0.26
C ARG A 251 2.69 -5.14 -0.15
N VAL A 252 1.75 -5.16 0.77
CA VAL A 252 0.33 -5.38 0.52
C VAL A 252 -0.35 -4.01 0.56
N PHE A 253 -1.09 -3.67 -0.50
CA PHE A 253 -1.92 -2.49 -0.55
C PHE A 253 -3.36 -2.86 -0.20
N TYR A 254 -3.94 -2.11 0.70
CA TYR A 254 -5.36 -2.19 1.03
C TYR A 254 -6.09 -1.10 0.27
N SER A 255 -7.28 -1.41 -0.21
CA SER A 255 -8.15 -0.45 -0.89
C SER A 255 -9.55 -0.56 -0.32
N ALA A 256 -10.00 0.46 0.38
CA ALA A 256 -11.38 0.54 0.80
C ALA A 256 -12.30 0.41 -0.42
N TYR A 257 -13.26 -0.49 -0.35
CA TYR A 257 -14.21 -0.68 -1.44
C TYR A 257 -15.04 0.58 -1.65
N VAL A 258 -15.01 1.09 -2.86
CA VAL A 258 -15.86 2.21 -3.30
C VAL A 258 -16.99 1.60 -4.14
N PRO A 259 -18.26 1.71 -3.70
CA PRO A 259 -19.39 1.23 -4.49
C PRO A 259 -19.53 2.03 -5.78
N VAL A 260 -19.32 1.38 -6.92
CA VAL A 260 -19.40 1.99 -8.26
C VAL A 260 -20.33 1.20 -9.19
N VAL A 261 -20.80 0.06 -8.73
CA VAL A 261 -21.63 -0.86 -9.49
C VAL A 261 -22.70 -1.40 -8.55
N GLU A 262 -23.95 -1.37 -8.98
CA GLU A 262 -25.05 -2.02 -8.28
C GLU A 262 -24.97 -3.54 -8.47
N ASN A 263 -24.88 -4.28 -7.37
CA ASN A 263 -24.83 -5.73 -7.37
C ASN A 263 -25.26 -6.28 -6.01
N THR A 264 -26.10 -7.31 -5.98
CA THR A 264 -26.63 -7.93 -4.75
C THR A 264 -25.57 -8.57 -3.85
N LEU A 265 -24.40 -8.90 -4.41
CA LEU A 265 -23.26 -9.50 -3.69
C LEU A 265 -22.30 -8.44 -3.11
N LEU A 266 -22.56 -7.18 -3.35
CA LEU A 266 -21.70 -6.05 -2.94
C LEU A 266 -22.48 -5.07 -2.06
N PRO A 267 -21.79 -4.28 -1.24
CA PRO A 267 -22.42 -3.17 -0.53
C PRO A 267 -23.15 -2.22 -1.49
N SER A 268 -24.28 -1.67 -1.04
CA SER A 268 -25.09 -0.72 -1.81
C SER A 268 -24.31 0.52 -2.20
N LEU A 269 -24.77 1.22 -3.25
CA LEU A 269 -24.11 2.45 -3.76
C LEU A 269 -24.02 3.56 -2.71
N ASP A 270 -24.93 3.58 -1.74
CA ASP A 270 -24.95 4.57 -0.63
C ASP A 270 -23.96 4.22 0.49
N THR A 271 -23.33 3.04 0.45
CA THR A 271 -22.38 2.62 1.48
C THR A 271 -21.11 3.44 1.38
N LYS A 272 -20.75 4.10 2.49
CA LYS A 272 -19.49 4.85 2.55
C LYS A 272 -18.28 3.89 2.55
N PRO A 273 -17.25 4.19 1.75
CA PRO A 273 -16.02 3.40 1.78
C PRO A 273 -15.45 3.29 3.19
N PRO A 274 -14.98 2.11 3.64
CA PRO A 274 -14.47 1.90 4.99
C PRO A 274 -13.03 2.43 5.17
N LEU A 275 -12.80 3.72 4.95
CA LEU A 275 -11.49 4.35 4.97
C LEU A 275 -10.76 4.20 6.31
N LEU A 276 -11.48 4.27 7.42
CA LEU A 276 -10.89 4.10 8.75
C LEU A 276 -10.40 2.66 8.95
N ARG A 277 -11.13 1.66 8.44
CA ARG A 277 -10.72 0.25 8.46
C ARG A 277 -9.47 0.02 7.62
N GLU A 278 -9.43 0.59 6.42
CA GLU A 278 -8.24 0.60 5.57
C GLU A 278 -7.04 1.19 6.31
N HIS A 279 -7.23 2.35 6.95
CA HIS A 279 -6.19 3.01 7.73
C HIS A 279 -5.67 2.13 8.88
N ARG A 280 -6.55 1.45 9.64
CA ARG A 280 -6.16 0.54 10.73
C ARG A 280 -5.36 -0.67 10.19
N LEU A 281 -5.75 -1.20 9.05
CA LEU A 281 -5.00 -2.28 8.39
C LEU A 281 -3.61 -1.81 7.95
N TYR A 282 -3.46 -0.60 7.40
CA TYR A 282 -2.13 -0.04 7.11
C TYR A 282 -1.28 0.18 8.36
N GLN A 283 -1.87 0.62 9.47
CA GLN A 283 -1.16 0.73 10.74
C GLN A 283 -0.67 -0.64 11.22
N ALA A 284 -1.52 -1.67 11.14
CA ALA A 284 -1.17 -3.04 11.50
C ALA A 284 -0.10 -3.63 10.58
N ASP A 285 -0.20 -3.42 9.26
CA ASP A 285 0.81 -3.81 8.27
C ASP A 285 2.19 -3.23 8.62
N TRP A 286 2.21 -1.97 9.06
CA TRP A 286 3.44 -1.32 9.51
C TRP A 286 4.03 -2.00 10.75
N LEU A 287 3.19 -2.44 11.69
CA LEU A 287 3.60 -3.20 12.87
C LEU A 287 4.19 -4.57 12.50
N LEU A 288 3.58 -5.29 11.55
CA LEU A 288 4.12 -6.55 11.06
C LEU A 288 5.51 -6.38 10.43
N ARG A 289 5.66 -5.39 9.55
CA ARG A 289 6.88 -5.25 8.75
C ARG A 289 8.08 -4.66 9.48
N PHE A 290 7.85 -3.78 10.44
CA PHE A 290 8.93 -2.97 11.04
C PHE A 290 9.05 -3.07 12.55
N TYR A 291 8.05 -3.61 13.25
CA TYR A 291 8.02 -3.64 14.72
C TYR A 291 8.05 -5.06 15.29
N GLY A 292 8.13 -6.07 14.43
CA GLY A 292 8.20 -7.46 14.85
C GLY A 292 6.90 -8.01 15.48
N PHE A 293 5.76 -7.38 15.20
CA PHE A 293 4.46 -7.93 15.59
C PHE A 293 4.04 -9.05 14.66
N ARG A 294 3.24 -9.98 15.17
CA ARG A 294 2.55 -10.99 14.40
C ARG A 294 1.05 -10.73 14.36
N ALA A 295 0.38 -11.20 13.31
CA ALA A 295 -1.06 -10.99 13.12
C ALA A 295 -1.89 -11.51 14.33
N GLY A 296 -1.54 -12.70 14.84
CA GLY A 296 -2.20 -13.29 16.01
C GLY A 296 -1.96 -12.59 17.34
N GLU A 297 -0.97 -11.68 17.43
CA GLU A 297 -0.79 -10.81 18.61
C GLU A 297 -1.72 -9.62 18.57
N LEU A 298 -2.04 -9.11 17.35
CA LEU A 298 -2.85 -7.92 17.16
C LEU A 298 -4.35 -8.21 17.19
N LEU A 299 -4.78 -9.36 16.67
CA LEU A 299 -6.19 -9.76 16.59
C LEU A 299 -6.32 -11.26 16.88
N ASP A 300 -7.39 -11.64 17.58
CA ASP A 300 -7.73 -13.00 17.96
C ASP A 300 -9.20 -13.32 17.64
N GLU A 301 -9.70 -14.47 18.11
CA GLU A 301 -11.09 -14.89 17.87
C GLU A 301 -12.10 -14.07 18.65
N GLY A 302 -11.73 -13.60 19.83
CA GLY A 302 -12.57 -12.76 20.66
C GLY A 302 -12.64 -11.31 20.16
N GLN A 303 -11.61 -10.87 19.42
CA GLN A 303 -11.56 -9.52 18.81
C GLN A 303 -11.02 -9.63 17.38
N PRO A 304 -11.89 -10.03 16.42
CA PRO A 304 -11.47 -10.28 15.05
C PRO A 304 -11.26 -9.00 14.21
N ASP A 305 -11.78 -7.85 14.66
CA ASP A 305 -11.69 -6.59 13.97
C ASP A 305 -11.01 -5.51 14.83
N PHE A 306 -10.36 -4.55 14.17
CA PHE A 306 -9.71 -3.42 14.82
C PHE A 306 -10.70 -2.45 15.45
N ASP A 307 -10.33 -1.91 16.61
CA ASP A 307 -11.07 -0.82 17.24
C ASP A 307 -11.02 0.43 16.34
N PRO A 308 -12.16 0.98 15.93
CA PRO A 308 -12.18 2.20 15.10
C PRO A 308 -11.63 3.42 15.85
N LEU A 309 -11.68 3.43 17.20
CA LEU A 309 -11.30 4.58 18.01
C LEU A 309 -9.84 4.58 18.46
N LEU A 310 -9.15 3.42 18.40
CA LEU A 310 -7.76 3.28 18.85
C LEU A 310 -6.89 2.65 17.77
N ASP A 311 -5.63 3.08 17.71
CA ASP A 311 -4.68 2.42 16.82
C ASP A 311 -4.34 0.99 17.31
N PRO A 312 -3.96 0.09 16.38
CA PRO A 312 -3.69 -1.31 16.71
C PRO A 312 -2.64 -1.50 17.81
N LYS A 313 -1.64 -0.65 17.91
CA LYS A 313 -0.57 -0.73 18.91
C LYS A 313 -1.07 -0.31 20.30
N CYS A 314 -1.91 0.71 20.38
CA CYS A 314 -2.58 1.08 21.62
C CYS A 314 -3.53 -0.01 22.10
N CYS A 315 -4.29 -0.62 21.19
CA CYS A 315 -5.17 -1.76 21.52
C CYS A 315 -4.38 -2.94 22.09
N TRP A 316 -3.25 -3.28 21.46
CA TRP A 316 -2.37 -4.33 21.93
C TRP A 316 -1.84 -4.03 23.35
N ALA A 317 -1.35 -2.81 23.58
CA ALA A 317 -0.79 -2.42 24.87
C ALA A 317 -1.83 -2.48 26.02
N LEU A 318 -3.08 -2.08 25.76
CA LEU A 318 -4.16 -2.16 26.74
C LEU A 318 -4.56 -3.61 27.08
N ARG A 319 -4.35 -4.55 26.17
CA ARG A 319 -4.61 -5.99 26.40
C ARG A 319 -3.44 -6.72 27.08
N HIS A 320 -2.27 -6.09 27.15
CA HIS A 320 -1.06 -6.66 27.75
C HIS A 320 -0.54 -5.79 28.91
N PRO A 321 -1.34 -5.53 29.96
CA PRO A 321 -0.94 -4.65 31.05
C PRO A 321 0.29 -5.16 31.80
N ASP A 322 0.50 -6.49 31.87
CA ASP A 322 1.63 -7.12 32.56
C ASP A 322 2.98 -6.85 31.85
N PHE A 323 2.95 -6.47 30.57
CA PHE A 323 4.16 -6.06 29.83
C PHE A 323 4.64 -4.67 30.24
N PHE A 324 3.78 -3.86 30.84
CA PHE A 324 4.02 -2.45 31.15
C PHE A 324 4.07 -2.17 32.64
N PRO A 325 4.79 -1.15 33.09
CA PRO A 325 5.53 -0.16 32.31
C PRO A 325 6.91 -0.64 31.84
N VAL A 326 7.36 -0.15 30.67
CA VAL A 326 8.69 -0.40 30.12
C VAL A 326 9.68 0.63 30.63
N GLU A 327 10.80 0.20 31.22
CA GLU A 327 11.87 1.09 31.68
C GLU A 327 12.79 1.51 30.52
N VAL A 328 12.70 2.78 30.13
CA VAL A 328 13.40 3.34 28.95
C VAL A 328 14.92 3.14 29.01
N ASN A 329 15.51 3.28 30.20
CA ASN A 329 16.95 3.22 30.37
C ASN A 329 17.52 1.78 30.33
N ARG A 330 16.64 0.73 30.35
CA ARG A 330 17.05 -0.69 30.40
C ARG A 330 16.49 -1.53 29.26
N ALA A 331 15.29 -1.19 28.77
CA ALA A 331 14.56 -1.97 27.76
C ALA A 331 15.39 -2.20 26.50
N ASP A 332 15.27 -3.38 25.90
CA ASP A 332 15.82 -3.68 24.59
C ASP A 332 15.04 -2.94 23.47
N TYR A 333 15.50 -3.11 22.23
CA TYR A 333 14.90 -2.46 21.08
C TYR A 333 13.47 -2.93 20.83
N GLU A 334 13.25 -4.22 20.96
CA GLU A 334 11.98 -4.89 20.73
C GLU A 334 10.93 -4.43 21.76
N ALA A 335 11.28 -4.37 23.04
CA ALA A 335 10.41 -3.86 24.09
C ALA A 335 10.05 -2.38 23.89
N LEU A 336 11.00 -1.53 23.46
CA LEU A 336 10.72 -0.15 23.13
C LEU A 336 9.75 -0.03 21.97
N LEU A 337 9.86 -0.89 20.94
CA LEU A 337 8.93 -0.91 19.80
C LEU A 337 7.50 -1.35 20.18
N ARG A 338 7.31 -2.06 21.29
CA ARG A 338 5.97 -2.42 21.80
C ARG A 338 5.23 -1.23 22.41
N VAL A 339 5.96 -0.20 22.85
CA VAL A 339 5.36 0.97 23.51
C VAL A 339 4.62 1.88 22.52
N PRO A 340 3.31 2.17 22.76
CA PRO A 340 2.58 3.16 21.98
C PRO A 340 3.31 4.52 21.97
N GLY A 341 3.41 5.17 20.81
CA GLY A 341 4.10 6.44 20.68
C GLY A 341 5.63 6.37 20.51
N ILE A 342 6.23 5.17 20.56
CA ILE A 342 7.63 4.94 20.20
C ILE A 342 7.70 4.27 18.83
N GLY A 343 8.35 4.93 17.87
CA GLY A 343 8.61 4.40 16.53
C GLY A 343 10.04 3.87 16.37
N VAL A 344 10.32 3.25 15.23
CA VAL A 344 11.66 2.71 14.88
C VAL A 344 12.77 3.76 15.07
N VAL A 345 12.53 4.98 14.61
CA VAL A 345 13.51 6.09 14.71
C VAL A 345 13.71 6.49 16.18
N SER A 346 12.62 6.68 16.92
CA SER A 346 12.67 7.05 18.34
C SER A 346 13.35 5.99 19.19
N ALA A 347 13.03 4.70 18.96
CA ALA A 347 13.66 3.58 19.66
C ALA A 347 15.19 3.57 19.44
N LYS A 348 15.65 3.72 18.19
CA LYS A 348 17.07 3.81 17.88
C LYS A 348 17.75 5.02 18.56
N ARG A 349 17.10 6.19 18.55
CA ARG A 349 17.61 7.38 19.23
C ARG A 349 17.71 7.20 20.73
N ILE A 350 16.72 6.55 21.37
CA ILE A 350 16.76 6.20 22.80
C ILE A 350 17.96 5.31 23.12
N LEU A 351 18.17 4.24 22.33
CA LEU A 351 19.30 3.31 22.54
C LEU A 351 20.68 4.00 22.43
N VAL A 352 20.79 4.99 21.56
CA VAL A 352 22.03 5.77 21.41
C VAL A 352 22.16 6.77 22.56
N ALA A 353 21.13 7.56 22.83
CA ALA A 353 21.19 8.65 23.81
C ALA A 353 21.46 8.16 25.24
N ARG A 354 20.86 7.03 25.66
CA ARG A 354 21.06 6.48 27.01
C ARG A 354 22.48 5.98 27.29
N ARG A 355 23.34 5.83 26.26
CA ARG A 355 24.77 5.50 26.45
C ARG A 355 25.55 6.66 27.08
N GLY A 356 25.09 7.89 26.87
CA GLY A 356 25.70 9.10 27.46
C GLY A 356 25.18 9.46 28.83
N GLY A 357 24.13 8.80 29.32
CA GLY A 357 23.52 9.04 30.61
C GLY A 357 22.07 8.60 30.70
N ALA A 358 21.52 8.52 31.90
CA ALA A 358 20.13 8.13 32.12
C ALA A 358 19.18 9.20 31.57
N LEU A 359 18.23 8.77 30.73
CA LEU A 359 17.21 9.62 30.13
C LEU A 359 16.10 9.94 31.12
N ARG A 360 15.59 11.16 31.07
CA ARG A 360 14.42 11.65 31.80
C ARG A 360 13.22 11.76 30.86
N ALA A 361 12.04 11.94 31.41
CA ALA A 361 10.80 12.07 30.64
C ALA A 361 10.84 13.23 29.62
N GLU A 362 11.49 14.35 29.99
CA GLU A 362 11.62 15.52 29.13
C GLU A 362 12.49 15.25 27.88
N ASP A 363 13.46 14.35 28.01
CA ASP A 363 14.37 13.99 26.90
C ASP A 363 13.65 13.19 25.81
N LEU A 364 12.66 12.40 26.20
CA LEU A 364 11.92 11.51 25.28
C LEU A 364 11.24 12.29 24.16
N LYS A 365 10.70 13.47 24.45
CA LYS A 365 10.07 14.34 23.43
C LYS A 365 11.08 14.77 22.36
N LYS A 366 12.30 15.14 22.78
CA LYS A 366 13.40 15.54 21.88
C LYS A 366 13.87 14.37 20.99
N LEU A 367 13.72 13.14 21.48
CA LEU A 367 14.06 11.92 20.74
C LEU A 367 12.95 11.47 19.78
N GLY A 368 11.83 12.21 19.71
CA GLY A 368 10.72 11.95 18.79
C GLY A 368 9.67 10.98 19.34
N VAL A 369 9.61 10.79 20.68
CA VAL A 369 8.55 9.99 21.33
C VAL A 369 7.27 10.79 21.41
N VAL A 370 6.16 10.20 20.99
CA VAL A 370 4.82 10.77 21.11
C VAL A 370 4.32 10.58 22.55
N LEU A 371 4.73 11.48 23.45
CA LEU A 371 4.43 11.37 24.89
C LEU A 371 2.94 11.28 25.21
N LYS A 372 2.07 11.92 24.43
CA LYS A 372 0.61 11.82 24.59
C LYS A 372 0.09 10.37 24.60
N ARG A 373 0.80 9.44 23.93
CA ARG A 373 0.49 8.01 23.92
C ARG A 373 1.42 7.23 24.84
N ALA A 374 2.72 7.52 24.83
CA ALA A 374 3.75 6.73 25.49
C ALA A 374 3.75 6.84 27.02
N GLN A 375 3.37 7.98 27.58
CA GLN A 375 3.51 8.29 29.01
C GLN A 375 2.83 7.26 29.94
N TYR A 376 1.79 6.60 29.50
CA TYR A 376 1.05 5.61 30.30
C TYR A 376 1.77 4.26 30.40
N PHE A 377 2.78 4.03 29.58
CA PHE A 377 3.41 2.73 29.35
C PHE A 377 4.92 2.74 29.65
N LEU A 378 5.47 3.85 30.18
CA LEU A 378 6.89 4.04 30.39
C LEU A 378 7.25 4.42 31.81
N THR A 379 8.46 4.01 32.20
CA THR A 379 9.21 4.58 33.33
C THR A 379 10.58 5.08 32.86
N CYS A 380 11.10 6.09 33.56
CA CYS A 380 12.46 6.60 33.43
C CYS A 380 13.14 6.53 34.80
N SER A 381 14.17 5.69 34.96
CA SER A 381 14.86 5.44 36.21
C SER A 381 13.89 5.09 37.36
N GLY A 382 12.93 4.20 37.07
CA GLY A 382 11.91 3.72 38.01
C GLY A 382 10.77 4.71 38.29
N ARG A 383 10.78 5.90 37.71
CA ARG A 383 9.70 6.89 37.87
C ARG A 383 8.73 6.83 36.71
N SER A 384 7.43 6.79 37.01
CA SER A 384 6.38 6.84 35.96
C SER A 384 6.48 8.14 35.17
N THR A 385 6.30 8.05 33.86
CA THR A 385 6.21 9.22 32.99
C THR A 385 4.78 9.80 32.92
N ALA A 386 3.78 9.06 33.41
CA ALA A 386 2.40 9.53 33.51
C ALA A 386 2.25 10.50 34.70
N PRO A 387 1.51 11.59 34.55
CA PRO A 387 1.30 12.57 35.62
C PRO A 387 0.45 12.02 36.77
N LEU A 388 -0.41 11.06 36.52
CA LEU A 388 -1.30 10.39 37.47
C LEU A 388 -1.35 8.89 37.20
N ARG A 389 -1.50 8.09 38.26
CA ARG A 389 -1.84 6.66 38.13
C ARG A 389 -3.31 6.56 37.73
N LEU A 390 -3.54 6.09 36.52
CA LEU A 390 -4.88 5.86 35.97
C LEU A 390 -5.19 4.35 35.94
N SER A 391 -6.46 4.01 36.09
CA SER A 391 -6.94 2.68 35.74
C SER A 391 -6.79 2.43 34.23
N LEU A 392 -6.79 1.18 33.79
CA LEU A 392 -6.75 0.84 32.35
C LEU A 392 -7.86 1.54 31.57
N GLU A 393 -9.05 1.65 32.15
CA GLU A 393 -10.17 2.37 31.54
C GLU A 393 -9.89 3.87 31.41
N GLY A 394 -9.26 4.48 32.42
CA GLY A 394 -8.81 5.87 32.36
C GLY A 394 -7.76 6.11 31.27
N VAL A 395 -6.80 5.19 31.15
CA VAL A 395 -5.81 5.23 30.07
C VAL A 395 -6.50 5.10 28.70
N ARG A 396 -7.42 4.14 28.53
CA ARG A 396 -8.19 3.97 27.30
C ARG A 396 -8.95 5.24 26.92
N ARG A 397 -9.63 5.86 27.89
CA ARG A 397 -10.38 7.11 27.67
C ARG A 397 -9.47 8.23 27.15
N ASN A 398 -8.30 8.43 27.76
CA ASN A 398 -7.36 9.47 27.37
C ASN A 398 -6.74 9.19 25.99
N LEU A 399 -6.40 7.94 25.68
CA LEU A 399 -5.91 7.55 24.36
C LEU A 399 -6.97 7.78 23.27
N THR A 400 -8.22 7.40 23.54
CA THR A 400 -9.35 7.64 22.62
C THR A 400 -9.59 9.12 22.37
N ALA A 401 -9.52 9.97 23.41
CA ALA A 401 -9.64 11.40 23.27
C ALA A 401 -8.52 12.00 22.41
N THR A 402 -7.28 11.50 22.61
CA THR A 402 -6.11 11.91 21.80
C THR A 402 -6.28 11.52 20.33
N GLU A 403 -6.80 10.32 20.06
CA GLU A 403 -7.02 9.82 18.70
C GLU A 403 -8.14 10.59 18.00
N ARG A 404 -9.27 10.84 18.67
CA ARG A 404 -10.37 11.65 18.14
C ARG A 404 -9.92 13.05 17.75
N ALA A 405 -9.13 13.71 18.59
CA ALA A 405 -8.56 15.02 18.29
C ALA A 405 -7.63 14.98 17.04
N SER A 406 -6.93 13.87 16.84
CA SER A 406 -6.09 13.64 15.66
C SER A 406 -6.93 13.41 14.39
N LEU A 407 -8.02 12.63 14.50
CA LEU A 407 -8.93 12.34 13.39
C LEU A 407 -9.80 13.56 12.99
N SER A 408 -10.14 14.41 13.94
CA SER A 408 -10.95 15.62 13.68
C SER A 408 -10.11 16.80 13.16
N ALA A 409 -8.80 16.78 13.31
CA ALA A 409 -7.90 17.84 12.82
C ALA A 409 -7.59 17.74 11.31
N GLY A 410 -7.94 16.64 10.65
CA GLY A 410 -7.81 16.45 9.21
C GLY A 410 -9.13 16.03 8.58
N PRO A 411 -9.39 16.35 7.31
CA PRO A 411 -10.50 15.75 6.60
C PRO A 411 -10.31 14.23 6.57
N LEU A 412 -11.35 13.48 6.91
CA LEU A 412 -11.37 12.01 6.89
C LEU A 412 -10.96 11.41 5.52
N ASP A 413 -11.07 12.23 4.46
CA ASP A 413 -10.63 11.91 3.11
C ASP A 413 -9.11 11.95 2.92
N GLN A 414 -8.34 12.37 3.95
CA GLN A 414 -6.90 12.64 3.88
C GLN A 414 -6.07 11.83 4.89
N LEU A 415 -6.61 10.78 5.48
CA LEU A 415 -5.85 9.89 6.37
C LEU A 415 -4.89 8.99 5.59
N SER A 416 -3.94 9.61 4.89
CA SER A 416 -2.77 8.94 4.35
C SER A 416 -1.73 8.77 5.45
N LEU A 417 -1.23 7.55 5.65
CA LEU A 417 -0.09 7.25 6.55
C LEU A 417 1.21 7.95 6.12
N PHE A 418 1.20 8.68 5.02
CA PHE A 418 2.36 9.22 4.33
C PHE A 418 2.37 10.74 4.19
N GLU A 419 1.47 11.45 4.86
CA GLU A 419 1.64 12.89 4.99
C GLU A 419 2.72 13.17 6.05
N PRO A 420 3.78 13.90 5.68
CA PRO A 420 4.71 14.42 6.68
C PRO A 420 3.96 15.41 7.59
N ALA A 421 4.18 15.26 8.89
CA ALA A 421 3.70 16.18 9.91
C ALA A 421 4.30 17.57 9.74
#